data_6fa9a0b117dee555b7c3fa0510ea42e2
#
_entry.id   6fa9a0b117dee555b7c3fa0510ea42e2
#
_cell.length_a   1.000
_cell.length_b   1.000
_cell.length_c   1.000
_cell.angle_alpha   90.00
_cell.angle_beta   90.00
_cell.angle_gamma   90.00
#
_symmetry.space_group_name_H-M   'P 1'
#
loop_
_entity.id
_entity.type
_entity.pdbx_description
1 polymer ?
#
loop_
_entity_poly.entity_id
_entity_poly.type
_entity_poly.pdbx_seq_one_letter_code
_entity_poly.pdbx_strand_id
1 'polypeptide(L)'
;MNNEQTKEALKEELELLRKENEQLKRQLRSLEQNKQPEESSTSFQERYAVKILNSLPDMLTVFNHDEVGIEVVSNEETNHVGISNKDFEGMHMRQMVPPEAYQNIHANMQKVIATRTVSAAHHDMDFNGSHHYYENRI
;
A
#
# COMPACT_ATOMS: atom_id res chain seq x y z
N MET A 1 56.24 31.39 -9.42
CA MET A 1 56.22 30.22 -10.31
C MET A 1 55.20 29.12 -9.97
N ASN A 2 54.37 29.24 -8.91
CA ASN A 2 53.43 28.18 -8.51
C ASN A 2 51.99 28.27 -9.11
N ASN A 3 51.65 29.37 -9.76
CA ASN A 3 50.25 29.60 -10.14
C ASN A 3 49.85 28.97 -11.49
N GLU A 4 50.78 28.80 -12.40
CA GLU A 4 50.54 28.20 -13.73
C GLU A 4 50.47 26.69 -13.65
N GLN A 5 51.33 26.05 -12.86
CA GLN A 5 51.27 24.58 -12.65
C GLN A 5 49.98 24.15 -11.94
N THR A 6 49.46 24.93 -11.00
CA THR A 6 48.19 24.69 -10.32
C THR A 6 47.02 24.84 -11.29
N LYS A 7 47.07 25.77 -12.23
CA LYS A 7 46.03 26.02 -13.23
C LYS A 7 45.97 24.90 -14.28
N GLU A 8 47.14 24.39 -14.68
CA GLU A 8 47.21 23.26 -15.62
C GLU A 8 46.67 21.96 -14.99
N ALA A 9 47.04 21.67 -13.73
CA ALA A 9 46.53 20.53 -12.99
C ALA A 9 45.01 20.59 -12.81
N LEU A 10 44.46 21.78 -12.49
CA LEU A 10 43.02 21.96 -12.39
C LEU A 10 42.28 21.77 -13.71
N LYS A 11 42.89 22.13 -14.85
CA LYS A 11 42.30 21.90 -16.17
C LYS A 11 42.24 20.41 -16.48
N GLU A 12 43.32 19.67 -16.21
CA GLU A 12 43.39 18.24 -16.41
C GLU A 12 42.34 17.51 -15.57
N GLU A 13 42.19 17.89 -14.29
CA GLU A 13 41.19 17.34 -13.40
C GLU A 13 39.76 17.62 -13.90
N LEU A 14 39.52 18.83 -14.40
CA LEU A 14 38.23 19.23 -14.93
C LEU A 14 37.87 18.47 -16.22
N GLU A 15 38.83 18.19 -17.07
CA GLU A 15 38.64 17.34 -18.26
C GLU A 15 38.38 15.89 -17.89
N LEU A 16 39.04 15.37 -16.87
CA LEU A 16 38.81 14.01 -16.36
C LEU A 16 37.38 13.86 -15.82
N LEU A 17 36.96 14.81 -14.96
CA LEU A 17 35.60 14.84 -14.38
C LEU A 17 34.53 14.97 -15.48
N ARG A 18 34.77 15.75 -16.51
CA ARG A 18 33.85 15.84 -17.67
C ARG A 18 33.69 14.51 -18.39
N LYS A 19 34.79 13.81 -18.65
CA LYS A 19 34.75 12.48 -19.28
C LYS A 19 34.01 11.46 -18.44
N GLU A 20 34.27 11.47 -17.15
CA GLU A 20 33.56 10.57 -16.20
C GLU A 20 32.05 10.87 -16.14
N ASN A 21 31.67 12.14 -16.09
CA ASN A 21 30.27 12.56 -16.11
C ASN A 21 29.55 12.14 -17.40
N GLU A 22 30.21 12.26 -18.56
CA GLU A 22 29.66 11.80 -19.83
C GLU A 22 29.53 10.28 -19.89
N GLN A 23 30.45 9.55 -19.28
CA GLN A 23 30.38 8.09 -19.18
C GLN A 23 29.23 7.65 -18.27
N LEU A 24 29.07 8.28 -17.11
CA LEU A 24 27.96 8.02 -16.19
C LEU A 24 26.60 8.35 -16.83
N LYS A 25 26.49 9.44 -17.57
CA LYS A 25 25.28 9.77 -18.33
C LYS A 25 24.93 8.73 -19.39
N ARG A 26 25.92 8.17 -20.08
CA ARG A 26 25.70 7.08 -21.05
C ARG A 26 25.24 5.80 -20.36
N GLN A 27 25.83 5.47 -19.22
CA GLN A 27 25.41 4.31 -18.42
C GLN A 27 23.97 4.48 -17.90
N LEU A 28 23.62 5.66 -17.40
CA LEU A 28 22.26 5.99 -16.98
C LEU A 28 21.26 5.82 -18.12
N ARG A 29 21.54 6.40 -19.30
CA ARG A 29 20.66 6.23 -20.47
C ARG A 29 20.53 4.78 -20.92
N SER A 30 21.60 3.98 -20.85
CA SER A 30 21.51 2.56 -21.18
C SER A 30 20.71 1.75 -20.18
N LEU A 31 20.77 2.12 -18.90
CA LEU A 31 19.93 1.53 -17.84
C LEU A 31 18.47 1.95 -17.98
N GLU A 32 18.20 3.20 -18.35
CA GLU A 32 16.85 3.71 -18.63
C GLU A 32 16.25 3.08 -19.90
N GLN A 33 17.05 2.83 -20.93
CA GLN A 33 16.60 2.13 -22.15
C GLN A 33 16.41 0.63 -21.94
N ASN A 34 17.17 0.01 -21.03
CA ASN A 34 16.97 -1.39 -20.62
C ASN A 34 15.87 -1.56 -19.57
N LYS A 35 15.40 -0.48 -18.93
CA LYS A 35 14.08 -0.43 -18.34
C LYS A 35 13.07 -0.29 -19.49
N GLN A 36 12.90 -1.35 -20.28
CA GLN A 36 11.61 -1.56 -20.93
C GLN A 36 10.57 -1.42 -19.79
N PRO A 37 9.52 -0.63 -20.00
CA PRO A 37 8.45 -0.62 -19.06
C PRO A 37 8.08 -2.09 -18.87
N GLU A 38 8.18 -2.59 -17.66
CA GLU A 38 7.65 -3.89 -17.25
C GLU A 38 6.11 -3.87 -17.37
N GLU A 39 5.60 -3.27 -18.44
CA GLU A 39 4.20 -3.36 -18.82
C GLU A 39 3.79 -4.78 -19.20
N SER A 40 4.75 -5.68 -19.33
CA SER A 40 4.45 -7.04 -19.79
C SER A 40 4.47 -8.11 -18.71
N SER A 41 4.79 -7.78 -17.44
CA SER A 41 4.80 -8.76 -16.37
C SER A 41 3.88 -8.44 -15.18
N THR A 42 3.13 -7.35 -15.23
CA THR A 42 1.98 -7.27 -14.32
C THR A 42 1.08 -8.44 -14.71
N SER A 43 1.08 -9.45 -13.87
CA SER A 43 0.38 -10.69 -14.20
C SER A 43 -1.09 -10.34 -14.50
N PHE A 44 -1.76 -11.15 -15.30
CA PHE A 44 -3.21 -11.03 -15.49
C PHE A 44 -3.91 -10.79 -14.15
N GLN A 45 -3.44 -11.45 -13.11
CA GLN A 45 -3.97 -11.33 -11.75
C GLN A 45 -3.85 -9.91 -11.18
N GLU A 46 -2.73 -9.23 -11.34
CA GLU A 46 -2.57 -7.85 -10.83
C GLU A 46 -3.42 -6.84 -11.59
N ARG A 47 -3.52 -6.97 -12.93
CA ARG A 47 -4.35 -6.08 -13.75
C ARG A 47 -5.84 -6.21 -13.46
N TYR A 48 -6.30 -7.40 -13.12
CA TYR A 48 -7.71 -7.66 -12.86
C TYR A 48 -8.06 -7.69 -11.37
N ALA A 49 -7.08 -7.86 -10.47
CA ALA A 49 -7.32 -7.88 -9.03
C ALA A 49 -8.10 -6.65 -8.55
N VAL A 50 -7.65 -5.45 -8.91
CA VAL A 50 -8.33 -4.20 -8.53
C VAL A 50 -9.75 -4.15 -9.11
N LYS A 51 -9.96 -4.59 -10.37
CA LYS A 51 -11.28 -4.61 -10.98
C LYS A 51 -12.20 -5.64 -10.32
N ILE A 52 -11.66 -6.80 -9.97
CA ILE A 52 -12.39 -7.84 -9.24
C ILE A 52 -12.77 -7.33 -7.86
N LEU A 53 -11.81 -6.78 -7.11
CA LEU A 53 -12.05 -6.24 -5.78
C LEU A 53 -13.11 -5.13 -5.80
N ASN A 54 -13.04 -4.20 -6.76
CA ASN A 54 -14.02 -3.13 -6.92
C ASN A 54 -15.41 -3.62 -7.40
N SER A 55 -15.50 -4.84 -7.91
CA SER A 55 -16.79 -5.44 -8.32
C SER A 55 -17.44 -6.26 -7.21
N LEU A 56 -16.73 -6.50 -6.10
CA LEU A 56 -17.31 -7.20 -4.97
C LEU A 56 -18.33 -6.30 -4.26
N PRO A 57 -19.46 -6.86 -3.85
CA PRO A 57 -20.43 -6.12 -3.03
C PRO A 57 -19.95 -5.92 -1.59
N ASP A 58 -18.81 -6.49 -1.25
CA ASP A 58 -18.24 -6.48 0.09
C ASP A 58 -17.18 -5.39 0.24
N MET A 59 -17.00 -4.89 1.45
CA MET A 59 -15.92 -4.01 1.83
C MET A 59 -14.72 -4.86 2.28
N LEU A 60 -13.58 -4.68 1.63
CA LEU A 60 -12.32 -5.30 2.06
C LEU A 60 -11.50 -4.28 2.83
N THR A 61 -11.13 -4.62 4.05
CA THR A 61 -10.28 -3.78 4.91
C THR A 61 -8.98 -4.49 5.24
N VAL A 62 -7.89 -3.76 5.19
CA VAL A 62 -6.55 -4.26 5.52
C VAL A 62 -6.10 -3.61 6.82
N PHE A 63 -5.75 -4.43 7.79
CA PHE A 63 -5.19 -4.00 9.08
C PHE A 63 -3.80 -4.59 9.27
N ASN A 64 -2.96 -3.88 10.02
CA ASN A 64 -1.72 -4.47 10.52
C ASN A 64 -2.01 -5.35 11.76
N HIS A 65 -0.96 -5.98 12.30
CA HIS A 65 -1.10 -6.87 13.46
C HIS A 65 -1.47 -6.13 14.77
N ASP A 66 -1.31 -4.80 14.81
CA ASP A 66 -1.73 -3.93 15.91
C ASP A 66 -3.15 -3.40 15.71
N GLU A 67 -3.90 -3.95 14.74
CA GLU A 67 -5.28 -3.60 14.42
C GLU A 67 -5.47 -2.15 13.97
N VAL A 68 -4.41 -1.57 13.40
CA VAL A 68 -4.45 -0.25 12.77
C VAL A 68 -4.75 -0.41 11.29
N GLY A 69 -5.70 0.35 10.79
CA GLY A 69 -6.11 0.34 9.39
C GLY A 69 -4.99 0.79 8.47
N ILE A 70 -4.77 0.04 7.39
CA ILE A 70 -3.81 0.33 6.33
C ILE A 70 -4.56 0.82 5.10
N GLU A 71 -5.56 0.07 4.65
CA GLU A 71 -6.25 0.32 3.39
C GLU A 71 -7.69 -0.21 3.43
N VAL A 72 -8.58 0.51 2.76
CA VAL A 72 -9.93 0.03 2.45
C VAL A 72 -10.08 -0.07 0.94
N VAL A 73 -10.45 -1.25 0.50
CA VAL A 73 -10.86 -1.50 -0.89
C VAL A 73 -12.37 -1.70 -0.89
N SER A 74 -13.09 -0.64 -1.24
CA SER A 74 -14.53 -0.70 -1.42
C SER A 74 -14.92 0.26 -2.53
N ASN A 75 -16.01 -0.05 -3.24
CA ASN A 75 -16.62 1.00 -4.03
C ASN A 75 -17.41 1.95 -3.10
N GLU A 76 -17.69 3.17 -3.56
CA GLU A 76 -18.39 4.18 -2.76
C GLU A 76 -19.80 3.72 -2.34
N GLU A 77 -20.43 2.82 -3.11
CA GLU A 77 -21.77 2.27 -2.85
C GLU A 77 -21.76 1.21 -1.74
N THR A 78 -20.63 0.54 -1.51
CA THR A 78 -20.48 -0.53 -0.50
C THR A 78 -19.87 -0.06 0.80
N ASN A 79 -19.51 1.22 0.91
CA ASN A 79 -19.00 1.80 2.15
C ASN A 79 -20.13 2.06 3.15
N HIS A 80 -20.69 0.97 3.70
CA HIS A 80 -21.77 1.05 4.68
C HIS A 80 -21.35 1.59 6.04
N VAL A 81 -20.04 1.65 6.30
CA VAL A 81 -19.50 2.13 7.59
C VAL A 81 -19.33 3.65 7.59
N GLY A 82 -19.45 4.30 6.44
CA GLY A 82 -19.37 5.77 6.33
C GLY A 82 -18.01 6.37 6.66
N ILE A 83 -16.97 5.55 6.74
CA ILE A 83 -15.58 5.98 6.98
C ILE A 83 -14.90 6.14 5.62
N SER A 84 -14.35 7.33 5.35
CA SER A 84 -13.57 7.52 4.12
C SER A 84 -12.26 6.73 4.19
N ASN A 85 -11.71 6.32 3.03
CA ASN A 85 -10.43 5.63 2.98
C ASN A 85 -9.31 6.44 3.66
N LYS A 86 -9.38 7.77 3.55
CA LYS A 86 -8.42 8.67 4.18
C LYS A 86 -8.50 8.69 5.70
N ASP A 87 -9.72 8.57 6.25
CA ASP A 87 -9.94 8.55 7.69
C ASP A 87 -9.66 7.17 8.28
N PHE A 88 -9.75 6.12 7.46
CA PHE A 88 -9.47 4.73 7.85
C PHE A 88 -7.99 4.50 8.12
N GLU A 89 -7.11 5.07 7.30
CA GLU A 89 -5.67 4.91 7.42
C GLU A 89 -5.17 5.47 8.76
N GLY A 90 -4.51 4.63 9.53
CA GLY A 90 -4.01 4.97 10.88
C GLY A 90 -5.05 4.88 11.99
N MET A 91 -6.32 4.61 11.70
CA MET A 91 -7.36 4.43 12.70
C MET A 91 -7.32 3.02 13.29
N HIS A 92 -7.37 2.93 14.61
CA HIS A 92 -7.43 1.63 15.27
C HIS A 92 -8.86 1.05 15.19
N MET A 93 -8.98 -0.25 14.94
CA MET A 93 -10.27 -0.94 14.76
C MET A 93 -11.29 -0.67 15.87
N ARG A 94 -10.85 -0.60 17.12
CA ARG A 94 -11.74 -0.27 18.27
C ARG A 94 -12.44 1.09 18.18
N GLN A 95 -11.96 1.98 17.31
CA GLN A 95 -12.57 3.29 17.07
C GLN A 95 -13.63 3.26 15.99
N MET A 96 -13.66 2.18 15.20
CA MET A 96 -14.52 2.03 14.02
C MET A 96 -15.81 1.27 14.32
N VAL A 97 -15.78 0.40 15.33
CA VAL A 97 -16.89 -0.50 15.64
C VAL A 97 -17.29 -0.41 17.12
N PRO A 98 -18.55 -0.73 17.46
CA PRO A 98 -18.98 -0.80 18.84
C PRO A 98 -18.15 -1.79 19.67
N PRO A 99 -18.02 -1.58 20.99
CA PRO A 99 -17.16 -2.41 21.85
C PRO A 99 -17.45 -3.91 21.78
N GLU A 100 -18.71 -4.30 21.66
CA GLU A 100 -19.13 -5.71 21.58
C GLU A 100 -18.69 -6.33 20.24
N ALA A 101 -18.91 -5.62 19.13
CA ALA A 101 -18.44 -6.04 17.81
C ALA A 101 -16.90 -6.13 17.77
N TYR A 102 -16.21 -5.15 18.37
CA TYR A 102 -14.76 -5.17 18.48
C TYR A 102 -14.25 -6.43 19.20
N GLN A 103 -14.82 -6.81 20.33
CA GLN A 103 -14.41 -8.01 21.06
C GLN A 103 -14.51 -9.28 20.21
N ASN A 104 -15.60 -9.41 19.48
CA ASN A 104 -15.81 -10.57 18.59
C ASN A 104 -14.83 -10.59 17.42
N ILE A 105 -14.61 -9.46 16.76
CA ILE A 105 -13.66 -9.34 15.66
C ILE A 105 -12.24 -9.58 16.15
N HIS A 106 -11.84 -8.97 17.26
CA HIS A 106 -10.52 -9.15 17.86
C HIS A 106 -10.23 -10.62 18.19
N ALA A 107 -11.16 -11.29 18.88
CA ALA A 107 -11.02 -12.71 19.21
C ALA A 107 -10.87 -13.58 17.94
N ASN A 108 -11.62 -13.25 16.89
CA ASN A 108 -11.51 -13.94 15.61
C ASN A 108 -10.16 -13.68 14.92
N MET A 109 -9.67 -12.46 14.92
CA MET A 109 -8.33 -12.11 14.41
C MET A 109 -7.23 -12.88 15.13
N GLN A 110 -7.25 -12.92 16.47
CA GLN A 110 -6.28 -13.67 17.25
C GLN A 110 -6.29 -15.16 16.91
N LYS A 111 -7.49 -15.73 16.71
CA LYS A 111 -7.64 -17.12 16.26
C LYS A 111 -7.01 -17.34 14.87
N VAL A 112 -7.29 -16.45 13.92
CA VAL A 112 -6.74 -16.53 12.55
C VAL A 112 -5.22 -16.43 12.56
N ILE A 113 -4.67 -15.49 13.32
CA ILE A 113 -3.21 -15.31 13.48
C ILE A 113 -2.57 -16.59 14.05
N ALA A 114 -3.18 -17.18 15.07
CA ALA A 114 -2.68 -18.39 15.71
C ALA A 114 -2.78 -19.63 14.82
N THR A 115 -3.87 -19.78 14.09
CA THR A 115 -4.17 -21.00 13.30
C THR A 115 -3.77 -20.89 11.84
N ARG A 116 -3.59 -19.67 11.34
CA ARG A 116 -3.37 -19.35 9.91
C ARG A 116 -4.48 -19.89 9.00
N THR A 117 -5.70 -19.94 9.51
CA THR A 117 -6.88 -20.43 8.78
C THR A 117 -7.94 -19.35 8.76
N VAL A 118 -8.58 -19.16 7.62
CA VAL A 118 -9.70 -18.23 7.48
C VAL A 118 -10.79 -18.57 8.49
N SER A 119 -11.32 -17.58 9.16
CA SER A 119 -12.41 -17.71 10.12
C SER A 119 -13.46 -16.64 9.86
N ALA A 120 -14.72 -16.97 10.07
CA ALA A 120 -15.83 -16.03 9.97
C ALA A 120 -16.37 -15.68 11.37
N ALA A 121 -16.72 -14.42 11.54
CA ALA A 121 -17.41 -13.93 12.72
C ALA A 121 -18.63 -13.10 12.29
N HIS A 122 -19.73 -13.28 12.99
CA HIS A 122 -20.95 -12.52 12.76
C HIS A 122 -21.16 -11.55 13.89
N HIS A 123 -21.59 -10.35 13.56
CA HIS A 123 -22.00 -9.35 14.52
C HIS A 123 -23.06 -8.45 13.90
N ASP A 124 -23.81 -7.80 14.74
CA ASP A 124 -24.77 -6.80 14.38
C ASP A 124 -24.38 -5.46 14.98
N MET A 125 -24.74 -4.40 14.31
CA MET A 125 -24.57 -3.05 14.83
C MET A 125 -25.58 -2.09 14.22
N ASP A 126 -25.96 -1.09 15.01
CA ASP A 126 -26.78 0.01 14.54
C ASP A 126 -25.90 1.08 13.90
N PHE A 127 -26.25 1.45 12.67
CA PHE A 127 -25.54 2.49 11.94
C PHE A 127 -26.53 3.41 11.24
N ASN A 128 -26.39 4.72 11.44
CA ASN A 128 -27.30 5.74 10.88
C ASN A 128 -28.79 5.48 11.17
N GLY A 129 -29.10 4.89 12.34
CA GLY A 129 -30.47 4.59 12.76
C GLY A 129 -31.07 3.32 12.11
N SER A 130 -30.27 2.56 11.41
CA SER A 130 -30.64 1.27 10.84
C SER A 130 -29.84 0.14 11.48
N HIS A 131 -30.48 -1.01 11.68
CA HIS A 131 -29.83 -2.22 12.18
C HIS A 131 -29.23 -3.01 11.03
N HIS A 132 -27.95 -3.34 11.14
CA HIS A 132 -27.22 -4.06 10.11
C HIS A 132 -26.56 -5.32 10.67
N TYR A 133 -26.56 -6.38 9.86
CA TYR A 133 -25.89 -7.64 10.14
C TYR A 133 -24.64 -7.75 9.29
N TYR A 134 -23.53 -8.08 9.91
CA TYR A 134 -22.23 -8.20 9.25
C TYR A 134 -21.64 -9.59 9.43
N GLU A 135 -21.02 -10.08 8.38
CA GLU A 135 -20.11 -11.22 8.42
C GLU A 135 -18.71 -10.75 8.09
N ASN A 136 -17.80 -10.91 9.03
CA ASN A 136 -16.37 -10.67 8.79
C ASN A 136 -15.67 -11.98 8.51
N ARG A 137 -14.98 -12.07 7.39
CA ARG A 137 -14.06 -13.15 7.05
C ARG A 137 -12.65 -12.65 7.18
N ILE A 138 -11.88 -13.28 8.04
CA ILE A 138 -10.51 -12.88 8.35
C ILE A 138 -9.57 -14.03 8.02
#